data_0510cf7bac500ebb6ff1acc29ba2e0e5
#
_entry.id   0510cf7bac500ebb6ff1acc29ba2e0e5
#
_cell.length_a   1.000
_cell.length_b   1.000
_cell.length_c   1.000
_cell.angle_alpha   90.00
_cell.angle_beta   90.00
_cell.angle_gamma   90.00
#
_symmetry.space_group_name_H-M   'P 1'
#
loop_
_entity.id
_entity.type
_entity.pdbx_description
1 polymer ?
#
loop_
_entity_poly.entity_id
_entity_poly.type
_entity_poly.pdbx_seq_one_letter_code
_entity_poly.pdbx_strand_id
1 'polypeptide(L)'
;MDPEKTPQFVVDSMLGRLARWLRILGFDTWYFREIDDRELLELHTDSGRVLLTRDTQLVQCRGVGGHVLVRSDGWEDQLRQVVVALSLDVCPERMLTRCLLCNLPLENLTPEEAYGRIPDYVAGSMFAFRGCRSCDKVYWAGTHRKRMEEVVSMLCFDRKGIQEPPAE
;
A
#
# COMPACT_ATOMS: atom_id res chain seq x y z
N MET A 1 0.23 -14.14 13.97
CA MET A 1 0.98 -13.48 12.88
C MET A 1 2.35 -13.15 13.43
N ASP A 2 3.41 -13.53 12.76
CA ASP A 2 4.79 -13.28 13.21
C ASP A 2 5.03 -11.76 13.25
N PRO A 3 5.36 -11.15 14.40
CA PRO A 3 5.47 -9.70 14.54
C PRO A 3 6.65 -9.09 13.73
N GLU A 4 7.57 -9.92 13.27
CA GLU A 4 8.72 -9.46 12.46
C GLU A 4 8.44 -9.42 10.94
N LYS A 5 7.36 -10.02 10.47
CA LYS A 5 7.07 -10.11 9.04
C LYS A 5 6.07 -9.04 8.60
N THR A 6 6.55 -8.08 7.81
CA THR A 6 5.69 -7.08 7.17
C THR A 6 4.56 -7.76 6.37
N PRO A 7 3.28 -7.48 6.67
CA PRO A 7 2.17 -8.14 5.98
C PRO A 7 2.16 -7.81 4.49
N GLN A 8 1.73 -8.79 3.71
CA GLN A 8 1.54 -8.70 2.27
C GLN A 8 0.04 -8.79 1.99
N PHE A 9 -0.42 -8.12 0.96
CA PHE A 9 -1.83 -8.00 0.64
C PHE A 9 -2.18 -8.54 -0.74
N VAL A 10 -3.39 -9.07 -0.87
CA VAL A 10 -4.11 -9.22 -2.12
C VAL A 10 -5.43 -8.45 -1.98
N VAL A 11 -5.74 -7.59 -2.95
CA VAL A 11 -6.78 -6.58 -2.84
C VAL A 11 -7.79 -6.73 -3.97
N ASP A 12 -9.06 -6.79 -3.59
CA ASP A 12 -10.21 -6.84 -4.49
C ASP A 12 -10.22 -5.65 -5.47
N SER A 13 -10.71 -5.89 -6.68
CA SER A 13 -10.79 -4.94 -7.79
C SER A 13 -11.48 -3.62 -7.43
N MET A 14 -12.44 -3.64 -6.49
CA MET A 14 -13.17 -2.46 -6.00
C MET A 14 -12.29 -1.49 -5.17
N LEU A 15 -11.14 -1.95 -4.66
CA LEU A 15 -10.29 -1.24 -3.71
C LEU A 15 -8.99 -0.69 -4.33
N GLY A 16 -9.00 -0.34 -5.62
CA GLY A 16 -7.79 0.07 -6.35
C GLY A 16 -7.07 1.29 -5.75
N ARG A 17 -7.80 2.27 -5.17
CA ARG A 17 -7.17 3.41 -4.47
C ARG A 17 -6.49 3.00 -3.19
N LEU A 18 -7.10 2.11 -2.40
CA LEU A 18 -6.50 1.52 -1.20
C LEU A 18 -5.23 0.75 -1.55
N ALA A 19 -5.27 -0.11 -2.58
CA ALA A 19 -4.09 -0.86 -3.04
C ALA A 19 -2.94 0.07 -3.42
N ARG A 20 -3.22 1.16 -4.13
CA ARG A 20 -2.22 2.16 -4.48
C ARG A 20 -1.60 2.82 -3.24
N TRP A 21 -2.40 3.17 -2.23
CA TRP A 21 -1.89 3.78 -1.01
C TRP A 21 -1.05 2.80 -0.17
N LEU A 22 -1.45 1.54 -0.09
CA LEU A 22 -0.62 0.51 0.55
C LEU A 22 0.76 0.38 -0.12
N ARG A 23 0.82 0.46 -1.47
CA ARG A 23 2.10 0.52 -2.21
C ARG A 23 2.89 1.81 -1.93
N ILE A 24 2.23 2.96 -1.78
CA ILE A 24 2.87 4.22 -1.36
C ILE A 24 3.53 4.04 0.01
N LEU A 25 2.86 3.38 0.94
CA LEU A 25 3.38 3.07 2.28
C LEU A 25 4.45 1.98 2.30
N GLY A 26 4.77 1.39 1.15
CA GLY A 26 5.81 0.36 1.00
C GLY A 26 5.34 -1.09 1.20
N PHE A 27 4.05 -1.33 1.39
CA PHE A 27 3.51 -2.68 1.55
C PHE A 27 3.42 -3.42 0.22
N ASP A 28 3.81 -4.69 0.22
CA ASP A 28 3.64 -5.60 -0.92
C ASP A 28 2.16 -5.88 -1.12
N THR A 29 1.60 -5.35 -2.22
CA THR A 29 0.16 -5.35 -2.45
C THR A 29 -0.17 -5.76 -3.87
N TRP A 30 -0.73 -6.95 -4.01
CA TRP A 30 -1.26 -7.43 -5.28
C TRP A 30 -2.64 -6.81 -5.53
N TYR A 31 -2.82 -6.31 -6.72
CA TYR A 31 -4.07 -5.73 -7.19
C TYR A 31 -4.21 -5.96 -8.69
N PHE A 32 -5.31 -6.52 -9.08
CA PHE A 32 -5.70 -6.78 -10.46
C PHE A 32 -7.01 -6.05 -10.76
N ARG A 33 -7.04 -5.34 -11.87
CA ARG A 33 -8.22 -4.56 -12.24
C ARG A 33 -9.40 -5.43 -12.64
N GLU A 34 -9.08 -6.55 -13.26
CA GLU A 34 -10.02 -7.56 -13.74
C GLU A 34 -9.57 -8.89 -13.14
N ILE A 35 -10.21 -9.29 -12.06
CA ILE A 35 -10.01 -10.56 -11.37
C ILE A 35 -11.36 -11.04 -10.89
N ASP A 36 -11.67 -12.30 -11.08
CA ASP A 36 -12.87 -12.89 -10.51
C ASP A 36 -12.66 -13.36 -9.06
N ASP A 37 -13.76 -13.61 -8.36
CA ASP A 37 -13.75 -13.97 -6.93
C ASP A 37 -13.00 -15.28 -6.68
N ARG A 38 -13.11 -16.24 -7.58
CA ARG A 38 -12.45 -17.54 -7.46
C ARG A 38 -10.93 -17.39 -7.58
N GLU A 39 -10.47 -16.67 -8.60
CA GLU A 39 -9.05 -16.40 -8.81
C GLU A 39 -8.47 -15.59 -7.65
N LEU A 40 -9.22 -14.61 -7.13
CA LEU A 40 -8.83 -13.81 -5.98
C LEU A 40 -8.66 -14.68 -4.72
N LEU A 41 -9.57 -15.63 -4.47
CA LEU A 41 -9.47 -16.57 -3.35
C LEU A 41 -8.33 -17.56 -3.51
N GLU A 42 -8.09 -18.08 -4.71
CA GLU A 42 -6.95 -18.93 -5.02
C GLU A 42 -5.63 -18.20 -4.72
N LEU A 43 -5.46 -16.96 -5.21
CA LEU A 43 -4.29 -16.13 -4.91
C LEU A 43 -4.12 -15.86 -3.41
N HIS A 44 -5.19 -15.57 -2.68
CA HIS A 44 -5.15 -15.39 -1.24
C HIS A 44 -4.66 -16.66 -0.53
N THR A 45 -5.27 -17.81 -0.85
CA THR A 45 -5.00 -19.09 -0.20
C THR A 45 -3.56 -19.56 -0.48
N ASP A 46 -3.14 -19.52 -1.74
CA ASP A 46 -1.84 -20.03 -2.18
C ASP A 46 -0.67 -19.17 -1.69
N SER A 47 -0.87 -17.85 -1.63
CA SER A 47 0.20 -16.92 -1.23
C SER A 47 0.26 -16.63 0.27
N GLY A 48 -0.81 -16.90 1.02
CA GLY A 48 -0.94 -16.53 2.43
C GLY A 48 -1.04 -14.99 2.66
N ARG A 49 -1.29 -14.20 1.61
CA ARG A 49 -1.47 -12.75 1.68
C ARG A 49 -2.79 -12.41 2.37
N VAL A 50 -2.82 -11.32 3.12
CA VAL A 50 -4.07 -10.82 3.72
C VAL A 50 -5.01 -10.34 2.62
N LEU A 51 -6.21 -10.89 2.57
CA LEU A 51 -7.26 -10.46 1.63
C LEU A 51 -7.94 -9.19 2.13
N LEU A 52 -7.99 -8.16 1.29
CA LEU A 52 -8.76 -6.94 1.54
C LEU A 52 -9.91 -6.89 0.53
N THR A 53 -11.15 -6.91 1.01
CA THR A 53 -12.34 -6.87 0.16
C THR A 53 -13.49 -6.10 0.81
N ARG A 54 -14.45 -5.67 -0.01
CA ARG A 54 -15.74 -5.12 0.44
C ARG A 54 -16.87 -6.14 0.29
N ASP A 55 -16.59 -7.28 -0.35
CA ASP A 55 -17.61 -8.29 -0.58
C ASP A 55 -17.82 -9.15 0.67
N THR A 56 -19.02 -9.06 1.22
CA THR A 56 -19.43 -9.85 2.38
C THR A 56 -19.64 -11.33 2.04
N GLN A 57 -19.97 -11.66 0.81
CA GLN A 57 -20.16 -13.05 0.38
C GLN A 57 -18.81 -13.74 0.24
N LEU A 58 -17.81 -13.04 -0.30
CA LEU A 58 -16.46 -13.54 -0.47
C LEU A 58 -15.84 -13.98 0.86
N VAL A 59 -16.02 -13.20 1.94
CA VAL A 59 -15.47 -13.52 3.27
C VAL A 59 -16.20 -14.65 3.99
N GLN A 60 -17.40 -15.03 3.53
CA GLN A 60 -18.16 -16.16 4.07
C GLN A 60 -17.76 -17.51 3.46
N CYS A 61 -16.95 -17.51 2.40
CA CYS A 61 -16.46 -18.73 1.80
C CYS A 61 -15.61 -19.54 2.79
N ARG A 62 -15.76 -20.87 2.76
CA ARG A 62 -15.00 -21.76 3.65
C ARG A 62 -13.50 -21.62 3.38
N GLY A 63 -12.73 -21.47 4.45
CA GLY A 63 -11.26 -21.41 4.36
C GLY A 63 -10.67 -20.01 4.17
N VAL A 64 -11.50 -18.97 4.07
CA VAL A 64 -11.02 -17.59 4.01
C VAL A 64 -10.62 -17.12 5.42
N GLY A 65 -9.36 -17.40 5.78
CA GLY A 65 -8.72 -16.84 6.98
C GLY A 65 -7.84 -15.65 6.62
N GLY A 66 -7.49 -14.80 7.60
CA GLY A 66 -6.55 -13.70 7.35
C GLY A 66 -7.06 -12.65 6.35
N HIS A 67 -8.30 -12.20 6.52
CA HIS A 67 -8.91 -11.16 5.69
C HIS A 67 -9.32 -9.92 6.52
N VAL A 68 -9.51 -8.79 5.83
CA VAL A 68 -10.16 -7.59 6.37
C VAL A 68 -11.33 -7.21 5.46
N LEU A 69 -12.54 -7.24 6.03
CA LEU A 69 -13.73 -6.69 5.37
C LEU A 69 -13.71 -5.16 5.49
N VAL A 70 -13.42 -4.49 4.39
CA VAL A 70 -13.35 -3.02 4.32
C VAL A 70 -14.75 -2.45 4.16
N ARG A 71 -15.21 -1.66 5.14
CA ARG A 71 -16.59 -1.18 5.22
C ARG A 71 -16.78 0.25 4.73
N SER A 72 -15.74 1.07 4.85
CA SER A 72 -15.77 2.48 4.49
C SER A 72 -15.83 2.70 2.98
N ASP A 73 -16.46 3.80 2.55
CA ASP A 73 -16.53 4.20 1.14
C ASP A 73 -15.33 5.06 0.71
N GLY A 74 -14.87 5.95 1.58
CA GLY A 74 -13.70 6.81 1.34
C GLY A 74 -12.39 6.05 1.48
N TRP A 75 -11.46 6.27 0.56
CA TRP A 75 -10.17 5.56 0.59
C TRP A 75 -9.30 5.91 1.82
N GLU A 76 -9.42 7.12 2.36
CA GLU A 76 -8.74 7.52 3.62
C GLU A 76 -9.19 6.65 4.78
N ASP A 77 -10.50 6.48 4.93
CA ASP A 77 -11.09 5.67 6.00
C ASP A 77 -10.85 4.18 5.78
N GLN A 78 -10.84 3.72 4.52
CA GLN A 78 -10.44 2.35 4.16
C GLN A 78 -9.00 2.09 4.60
N LEU A 79 -8.08 3.00 4.29
CA LEU A 79 -6.67 2.88 4.66
C LEU A 79 -6.51 2.89 6.19
N ARG A 80 -7.19 3.82 6.88
CA ARG A 80 -7.21 3.88 8.35
C ARG A 80 -7.73 2.58 8.95
N GLN A 81 -8.85 2.05 8.45
CA GLN A 81 -9.41 0.79 8.91
C GLN A 81 -8.40 -0.36 8.81
N VAL A 82 -7.72 -0.50 7.68
CA VAL A 82 -6.72 -1.57 7.46
C VAL A 82 -5.51 -1.39 8.37
N VAL A 83 -5.00 -0.15 8.51
CA VAL A 83 -3.86 0.16 9.39
C VAL A 83 -4.17 -0.19 10.84
N VAL A 84 -5.34 0.17 11.32
CA VAL A 84 -5.79 -0.13 12.70
C VAL A 84 -6.05 -1.61 12.90
N ALA A 85 -6.85 -2.24 12.02
CA ALA A 85 -7.25 -3.64 12.15
C ALA A 85 -6.07 -4.61 12.16
N LEU A 86 -4.99 -4.28 11.46
CA LEU A 86 -3.79 -5.11 11.34
C LEU A 86 -2.60 -4.55 12.12
N SER A 87 -2.79 -3.47 12.88
CA SER A 87 -1.72 -2.78 13.62
C SER A 87 -0.49 -2.50 12.75
N LEU A 88 -0.72 -2.05 11.50
CA LEU A 88 0.37 -1.85 10.54
C LEU A 88 1.36 -0.80 11.03
N ASP A 89 2.64 -1.14 10.93
CA ASP A 89 3.70 -0.18 11.17
C ASP A 89 3.89 0.72 9.94
N VAL A 90 3.38 1.94 10.03
CA VAL A 90 3.50 2.97 8.98
C VAL A 90 4.76 3.77 9.24
N CYS A 91 5.77 3.54 8.42
CA CYS A 91 7.10 4.11 8.56
C CYS A 91 7.40 5.03 7.35
N PRO A 92 7.70 6.32 7.57
CA PRO A 92 8.00 7.25 6.47
C PRO A 92 9.17 6.80 5.57
N GLU A 93 10.13 6.07 6.12
CA GLU A 93 11.30 5.56 5.40
C GLU A 93 10.94 4.51 4.35
N ARG A 94 9.82 3.79 4.56
CA ARG A 94 9.29 2.82 3.59
C ARG A 94 8.49 3.45 2.47
N MET A 95 8.15 4.73 2.57
CA MET A 95 7.34 5.38 1.53
C MET A 95 8.04 5.38 0.18
N LEU A 96 7.24 5.12 -0.87
CA LEU A 96 7.72 5.08 -2.25
C LEU A 96 8.93 4.15 -2.45
N THR A 97 8.95 3.03 -1.73
CA THR A 97 9.92 1.95 -1.97
C THR A 97 9.41 0.92 -2.98
N ARG A 98 8.14 1.01 -3.37
CA ARG A 98 7.50 0.12 -4.35
C ARG A 98 6.89 0.87 -5.51
N CYS A 99 6.94 0.24 -6.68
CA CYS A 99 6.28 0.73 -7.88
C CYS A 99 4.75 0.75 -7.70
N LEU A 100 4.12 1.89 -7.96
CA LEU A 100 2.67 2.04 -7.79
C LEU A 100 1.85 1.28 -8.85
N LEU A 101 2.50 0.89 -9.96
CA LEU A 101 1.89 0.10 -11.04
C LEU A 101 2.19 -1.40 -10.89
N CYS A 102 3.47 -1.76 -10.83
CA CYS A 102 3.93 -3.15 -10.85
C CYS A 102 4.06 -3.78 -9.47
N ASN A 103 4.02 -2.99 -8.39
CA ASN A 103 4.27 -3.45 -7.01
C ASN A 103 5.70 -3.95 -6.73
N LEU A 104 6.60 -3.92 -7.71
CA LEU A 104 7.99 -4.31 -7.54
C LEU A 104 8.78 -3.30 -6.70
N PRO A 105 9.80 -3.73 -5.96
CA PRO A 105 10.73 -2.81 -5.30
C PRO A 105 11.30 -1.81 -6.31
N LEU A 106 11.45 -0.56 -5.88
CA LEU A 106 12.09 0.49 -6.64
C LEU A 106 13.58 0.54 -6.30
N GLU A 107 14.38 0.93 -7.29
CA GLU A 107 15.82 1.13 -7.15
C GLU A 107 16.15 2.61 -7.15
N ASN A 108 17.21 2.98 -6.44
CA ASN A 108 17.71 4.34 -6.52
C ASN A 108 18.33 4.56 -7.90
N LEU A 109 18.03 5.71 -8.48
CA LEU A 109 18.62 6.16 -9.76
C LEU A 109 19.44 7.40 -9.51
N THR A 110 20.54 7.53 -10.25
CA THR A 110 21.27 8.79 -10.35
C THR A 110 20.46 9.80 -11.18
N PRO A 111 20.76 11.12 -11.09
CA PRO A 111 20.13 12.10 -11.97
C PRO A 111 20.34 11.81 -13.46
N GLU A 112 21.52 11.29 -13.85
CA GLU A 112 21.86 10.92 -15.23
C GLU A 112 20.98 9.76 -15.72
N GLU A 113 20.74 8.75 -14.89
CA GLU A 113 19.88 7.60 -15.21
C GLU A 113 18.38 8.00 -15.29
N ALA A 114 17.98 9.03 -14.56
CA ALA A 114 16.62 9.57 -14.59
C ALA A 114 16.41 10.53 -15.77
N TYR A 115 17.47 11.11 -16.33
CA TYR A 115 17.42 12.08 -17.42
C TYR A 115 16.71 11.49 -18.64
N GLY A 116 15.88 12.30 -19.31
CA GLY A 116 15.05 11.85 -20.45
C GLY A 116 13.80 11.03 -20.07
N ARG A 117 13.68 10.60 -18.79
CA ARG A 117 12.52 9.86 -18.25
C ARG A 117 11.67 10.71 -17.32
N ILE A 118 12.11 11.92 -17.02
CA ILE A 118 11.47 12.91 -16.14
C ILE A 118 11.38 14.25 -16.87
N PRO A 119 10.42 15.12 -16.48
CA PRO A 119 10.36 16.48 -17.04
C PRO A 119 11.60 17.31 -16.72
N ASP A 120 12.03 18.17 -17.65
CA ASP A 120 13.25 18.98 -17.51
C ASP A 120 13.29 19.85 -16.24
N TYR A 121 12.13 20.42 -15.84
CA TYR A 121 12.05 21.23 -14.61
C TYR A 121 12.28 20.40 -13.33
N VAL A 122 12.08 19.09 -13.40
CA VAL A 122 12.37 18.16 -12.30
C VAL A 122 13.83 17.82 -12.25
N ALA A 123 14.47 17.60 -13.42
CA ALA A 123 15.88 17.27 -13.53
C ALA A 123 16.77 18.34 -12.87
N GLY A 124 16.40 19.61 -12.94
CA GLY A 124 17.14 20.73 -12.34
C GLY A 124 16.87 20.98 -10.85
N SER A 125 15.86 20.34 -10.26
CA SER A 125 15.40 20.68 -8.89
C SER A 125 15.43 19.52 -7.90
N MET A 126 15.64 18.27 -8.36
CA MET A 126 15.59 17.05 -7.55
C MET A 126 16.88 16.26 -7.67
N PHE A 127 17.29 15.62 -6.57
CA PHE A 127 18.53 14.85 -6.48
C PHE A 127 18.31 13.36 -6.13
N ALA A 128 17.08 12.99 -5.78
CA ALA A 128 16.75 11.63 -5.39
C ALA A 128 15.63 11.08 -6.28
N PHE A 129 15.96 10.08 -7.06
CA PHE A 129 15.05 9.38 -7.94
C PHE A 129 15.01 7.89 -7.64
N ARG A 130 13.86 7.27 -7.87
CA ARG A 130 13.70 5.83 -7.82
C ARG A 130 13.05 5.33 -9.09
N GLY A 131 13.54 4.23 -9.65
CA GLY A 131 13.05 3.63 -10.89
C GLY A 131 12.47 2.24 -10.71
N CYS A 132 11.50 1.89 -11.54
CA CYS A 132 10.99 0.55 -11.66
C CYS A 132 11.62 -0.16 -12.85
N ARG A 133 12.25 -1.32 -12.63
CA ARG A 133 12.87 -2.11 -13.70
C ARG A 133 11.87 -2.70 -14.70
N SER A 134 10.60 -2.88 -14.31
CA SER A 134 9.60 -3.54 -15.14
C SER A 134 8.84 -2.58 -16.04
N CYS A 135 8.37 -1.44 -15.51
CA CYS A 135 7.54 -0.49 -16.28
C CYS A 135 8.24 0.83 -16.59
N ASP A 136 9.51 0.92 -16.27
CA ASP A 136 10.38 2.08 -16.53
C ASP A 136 9.92 3.42 -15.91
N LYS A 137 8.94 3.39 -14.99
CA LYS A 137 8.47 4.57 -14.28
C LYS A 137 9.52 5.06 -13.29
N VAL A 138 9.73 6.39 -13.30
CA VAL A 138 10.57 7.08 -12.34
C VAL A 138 9.70 7.81 -11.32
N TYR A 139 10.10 7.75 -10.06
CA TYR A 139 9.46 8.38 -8.91
C TYR A 139 10.44 9.34 -8.23
N TRP A 140 9.93 10.50 -7.80
CA TRP A 140 10.71 11.51 -7.09
C TRP A 140 9.86 12.19 -6.00
N ALA A 141 10.52 12.86 -5.07
CA ALA A 141 9.88 13.62 -4.01
C ALA A 141 9.37 14.97 -4.52
N GLY A 142 8.31 14.96 -5.34
CA GLY A 142 7.68 16.15 -5.90
C GLY A 142 6.58 16.73 -4.99
N THR A 143 5.72 17.58 -5.57
CA THR A 143 4.61 18.28 -4.89
C THR A 143 3.63 17.36 -4.17
N HIS A 144 3.51 16.10 -4.59
CA HIS A 144 2.66 15.10 -3.93
C HIS A 144 3.21 14.59 -2.59
N ARG A 145 4.48 14.83 -2.29
CA ARG A 145 5.12 14.40 -1.05
C ARG A 145 4.42 14.96 0.19
N LYS A 146 4.09 16.25 0.19
CA LYS A 146 3.37 16.88 1.30
C LYS A 146 2.06 16.17 1.62
N ARG A 147 1.26 15.84 0.59
CA ARG A 147 0.02 15.10 0.77
C ARG A 147 0.24 13.70 1.34
N MET A 148 1.29 13.02 0.91
CA MET A 148 1.64 11.69 1.44
C MET A 148 2.08 11.78 2.91
N GLU A 149 2.88 12.78 3.27
CA GLU A 149 3.31 13.05 4.65
C GLU A 149 2.12 13.39 5.56
N GLU A 150 1.15 14.17 5.08
CA GLU A 150 -0.10 14.48 5.80
C GLU A 150 -0.89 13.20 6.10
N VAL A 151 -1.04 12.30 5.12
CA VAL A 151 -1.74 11.02 5.31
C VAL A 151 -0.99 10.12 6.30
N VAL A 152 0.33 10.02 6.19
CA VAL A 152 1.14 9.24 7.14
C VAL A 152 1.03 9.80 8.56
N SER A 153 1.12 11.13 8.72
CA SER A 153 0.97 11.78 10.01
C SER A 153 -0.38 11.50 10.65
N MET A 154 -1.45 11.54 9.86
CA MET A 154 -2.81 11.21 10.31
C MET A 154 -2.89 9.74 10.80
N LEU A 155 -2.35 8.79 10.03
CA LEU A 155 -2.35 7.37 10.40
C LEU A 155 -1.52 7.08 11.65
N CYS A 156 -0.39 7.78 11.84
CA CYS A 156 0.45 7.65 13.03
C CYS A 156 -0.22 8.22 14.28
N PHE A 157 -1.02 9.27 14.14
CA PHE A 157 -1.75 9.90 15.25
C PHE A 157 -2.89 9.01 15.74
N ASP A 158 -3.67 8.44 14.83
CA ASP A 158 -4.77 7.53 15.15
C ASP A 158 -4.28 6.28 15.91
N ARG A 159 -3.08 5.80 15.61
CA ARG A 159 -2.47 4.67 16.31
C ARG A 159 -2.09 4.98 17.77
N LYS A 160 -1.69 6.20 18.08
CA LYS A 160 -1.36 6.62 19.45
C LYS A 160 -2.59 6.82 20.34
N GLY A 161 -3.75 7.09 19.73
CA GLY A 161 -5.04 7.28 20.43
C GLY A 161 -5.71 5.98 20.87
N ILE A 162 -5.22 4.80 20.44
CA ILE A 162 -5.79 3.49 20.77
C ILE A 162 -5.02 2.80 21.91
N GLN A 163 -4.07 3.47 22.57
CA GLN A 163 -3.45 2.92 23.78
C GLN A 163 -4.47 2.98 24.92
N GLU A 164 -4.89 1.78 25.34
CA GLU A 164 -5.73 1.32 26.45
C GLU A 164 -6.22 2.37 27.45
N PRO A 165 -7.51 2.26 27.86
CA PRO A 165 -7.94 2.86 29.12
C PRO A 165 -7.17 2.20 30.26
N PRO A 166 -6.83 2.96 31.34
CA PRO A 166 -6.15 2.41 32.50
C PRO A 166 -7.03 1.30 33.09
N ALA A 167 -6.41 0.16 33.38
CA ALA A 167 -7.05 -0.91 34.14
C ALA A 167 -7.45 -0.38 35.51
N GLU A 168 -8.76 -0.42 35.82
CA GLU A 168 -9.28 -0.31 37.20
C GLU A 168 -9.09 -1.61 37.97
#